data_cfd913a40eef06d757547e5420b1e77c
#
_entry.id   cfd913a40eef06d757547e5420b1e77c
#
_cell.length_a   1.000
_cell.length_b   1.000
_cell.length_c   1.000
_cell.angle_alpha   90.00
_cell.angle_beta   90.00
_cell.angle_gamma   90.00
#
_symmetry.space_group_name_H-M   'P 1'
#
loop_
_entity.id
_entity.type
_entity.pdbx_description
1 polymer ?
#
loop_
_entity_poly.entity_id
_entity_poly.type
_entity_poly.pdbx_seq_one_letter_code
_entity_poly.pdbx_strand_id
1 'polypeptide(L)'
;VDNEVLGEVSAKDIAVGGTFTYTLSDKIAGGVTAKFVSSSLAGYNSIGVAVDLGVNYLNPDLGLSLSAVARNLGGQLKAYEDDFEKLPFDLQLGVSKRLGESPLRFSVTMTRLHDWDDKFINHFIFGAEAFLSDNIWLGGGINPRRSDDMKISDGESESSHGAGFSLGGGLQLDRFKLQVAYGKYHVSA
;
A
#
# COMPACT_ATOMS: atom_id res chain seq x y z
N VAL A 1 -17.15 29.09 31.83
CA VAL A 1 -16.12 28.72 30.85
C VAL A 1 -16.84 28.61 29.53
N ASP A 2 -16.77 29.65 28.70
CA ASP A 2 -17.38 29.69 27.37
C ASP A 2 -16.63 28.73 26.49
N ASN A 3 -17.33 27.71 26.04
CA ASN A 3 -16.85 26.75 25.05
C ASN A 3 -17.09 27.38 23.65
N GLU A 4 -16.17 28.25 23.21
CA GLU A 4 -16.20 28.74 21.83
C GLU A 4 -15.91 27.58 20.88
N VAL A 5 -16.89 27.23 20.06
CA VAL A 5 -16.69 26.29 18.93
C VAL A 5 -15.82 26.97 17.89
N LEU A 6 -14.56 26.63 17.84
CA LEU A 6 -13.55 27.18 16.91
C LEU A 6 -13.71 26.65 15.47
N GLY A 7 -14.91 26.62 14.94
CA GLY A 7 -15.19 26.31 13.54
C GLY A 7 -15.09 24.81 13.19
N GLU A 8 -15.85 24.36 12.19
CA GLU A 8 -15.70 23.03 11.57
C GLU A 8 -14.56 23.07 10.54
N VAL A 9 -13.56 22.22 10.73
CA VAL A 9 -12.51 21.99 9.71
C VAL A 9 -12.93 20.79 8.87
N SER A 10 -13.21 21.00 7.59
CA SER A 10 -13.52 19.95 6.65
C SER A 10 -12.26 19.55 5.88
N ALA A 11 -11.95 18.25 5.85
CA ALA A 11 -10.90 17.65 5.02
C ALA A 11 -11.54 16.67 4.03
N LYS A 12 -11.16 16.75 2.74
CA LYS A 12 -11.66 15.87 1.69
C LYS A 12 -10.57 15.57 0.68
N ASP A 13 -10.32 14.28 0.47
CA ASP A 13 -9.37 13.78 -0.52
C ASP A 13 -10.10 12.94 -1.57
N ILE A 14 -9.79 13.19 -2.84
CA ILE A 14 -10.29 12.42 -3.98
C ILE A 14 -9.09 11.98 -4.79
N ALA A 15 -8.98 10.68 -5.04
CA ALA A 15 -7.97 10.11 -5.92
C ALA A 15 -8.64 9.29 -7.02
N VAL A 16 -8.25 9.54 -8.27
CA VAL A 16 -8.70 8.78 -9.44
C VAL A 16 -7.48 8.29 -10.17
N GLY A 17 -7.48 7.00 -10.55
CA GLY A 17 -6.36 6.41 -11.27
C GLY A 17 -6.82 5.45 -12.36
N GLY A 18 -6.04 5.40 -13.44
CA GLY A 18 -6.20 4.45 -14.53
C GLY A 18 -4.92 3.63 -14.70
N THR A 19 -5.05 2.31 -14.82
CA THR A 19 -3.92 1.40 -14.99
C THR A 19 -4.00 0.73 -16.37
N PHE A 20 -2.88 0.78 -17.10
CA PHE A 20 -2.66 0.02 -18.32
C PHE A 20 -1.61 -1.04 -18.06
N THR A 21 -1.88 -2.28 -18.46
CA THR A 21 -0.95 -3.41 -18.33
C THR A 21 -0.69 -4.03 -19.70
N TYR A 22 0.54 -4.47 -19.89
CA TYR A 22 0.98 -5.11 -21.13
C TYR A 22 1.85 -6.33 -20.84
N THR A 23 1.57 -7.44 -21.50
CA THR A 23 2.36 -8.67 -21.41
C THR A 23 3.55 -8.55 -22.38
N LEU A 24 4.76 -8.47 -21.82
CA LEU A 24 6.00 -8.34 -22.55
C LEU A 24 6.50 -9.69 -23.06
N SER A 25 6.26 -10.76 -22.30
CA SER A 25 6.54 -12.14 -22.66
C SER A 25 5.67 -13.09 -21.82
N ASP A 26 5.73 -14.40 -22.07
CA ASP A 26 4.95 -15.41 -21.33
C ASP A 26 5.14 -15.34 -19.79
N LYS A 27 6.23 -14.76 -19.35
CA LYS A 27 6.59 -14.66 -17.92
C LYS A 27 6.75 -13.24 -17.41
N ILE A 28 6.70 -12.21 -18.26
CA ILE A 28 6.94 -10.82 -17.90
C ILE A 28 5.77 -9.94 -18.32
N ALA A 29 5.23 -9.20 -17.39
CA ALA A 29 4.24 -8.16 -17.62
C ALA A 29 4.72 -6.82 -17.08
N GLY A 30 4.40 -5.74 -17.79
CA GLY A 30 4.63 -4.37 -17.36
C GLY A 30 3.31 -3.64 -17.12
N GLY A 31 3.34 -2.60 -16.30
CA GLY A 31 2.17 -1.78 -16.03
C GLY A 31 2.53 -0.33 -15.79
N VAL A 32 1.63 0.54 -16.19
CA VAL A 32 1.68 1.98 -15.95
C VAL A 32 0.36 2.41 -15.34
N THR A 33 0.40 3.13 -14.23
CA THR A 33 -0.79 3.73 -13.61
C THR A 33 -0.64 5.24 -13.61
N ALA A 34 -1.60 5.96 -14.19
CA ALA A 34 -1.71 7.40 -14.06
C ALA A 34 -2.70 7.73 -12.93
N LYS A 35 -2.35 8.68 -12.08
CA LYS A 35 -3.13 9.11 -10.91
C LYS A 35 -3.35 10.60 -10.92
N PHE A 36 -4.56 10.99 -10.56
CA PHE A 36 -4.94 12.36 -10.25
C PHE A 36 -5.41 12.40 -8.80
N VAL A 37 -4.90 13.34 -8.04
CA VAL A 37 -5.26 13.53 -6.63
C VAL A 37 -5.69 14.96 -6.43
N SER A 38 -6.85 15.16 -5.80
CA SER A 38 -7.35 16.45 -5.36
C SER A 38 -7.62 16.39 -3.87
N SER A 39 -7.00 17.29 -3.13
CA SER A 39 -7.13 17.39 -1.68
C SER A 39 -7.65 18.77 -1.32
N SER A 40 -8.61 18.83 -0.40
CA SER A 40 -9.17 20.05 0.14
C SER A 40 -9.12 20.01 1.67
N LEU A 41 -8.48 21.01 2.25
CA LEU A 41 -8.34 21.16 3.70
C LEU A 41 -8.65 22.60 4.11
N ALA A 42 -9.62 22.80 4.98
CA ALA A 42 -9.97 24.13 5.53
C ALA A 42 -10.22 25.22 4.45
N GLY A 43 -10.74 24.82 3.27
CA GLY A 43 -11.00 25.74 2.14
C GLY A 43 -9.82 25.92 1.18
N TYR A 44 -8.66 25.38 1.46
CA TYR A 44 -7.51 25.34 0.54
C TYR A 44 -7.59 24.08 -0.32
N ASN A 45 -7.20 24.20 -1.61
CA ASN A 45 -7.24 23.09 -2.55
C ASN A 45 -5.85 22.82 -3.13
N SER A 46 -5.44 21.56 -3.11
CA SER A 46 -4.25 21.05 -3.76
C SER A 46 -4.60 20.07 -4.86
N ILE A 47 -3.85 20.07 -5.94
CA ILE A 47 -3.98 19.12 -7.05
C ILE A 47 -2.63 18.53 -7.35
N GLY A 48 -2.58 17.21 -7.46
CA GLY A 48 -1.38 16.45 -7.81
C GLY A 48 -1.64 15.44 -8.93
N VAL A 49 -0.59 15.16 -9.68
CA VAL A 49 -0.55 14.08 -10.67
C VAL A 49 0.65 13.20 -10.40
N ALA A 50 0.47 11.90 -10.58
CA ALA A 50 1.54 10.93 -10.41
C ALA A 50 1.41 9.78 -11.42
N VAL A 51 2.54 9.14 -11.68
CA VAL A 51 2.62 7.91 -12.47
C VAL A 51 3.29 6.83 -11.63
N ASP A 52 2.73 5.62 -11.65
CA ASP A 52 3.41 4.43 -11.15
C ASP A 52 3.87 3.59 -12.36
N LEU A 53 5.07 3.04 -12.26
CA LEU A 53 5.63 2.11 -13.23
C LEU A 53 5.93 0.80 -12.53
N GLY A 54 5.52 -0.32 -13.13
CA GLY A 54 5.74 -1.63 -12.55
C GLY A 54 6.12 -2.67 -13.59
N VAL A 55 6.92 -3.64 -13.17
CA VAL A 55 7.22 -4.85 -13.91
C VAL A 55 7.09 -6.05 -12.98
N ASN A 56 6.54 -7.12 -13.50
CA ASN A 56 6.40 -8.38 -12.79
C ASN A 56 6.90 -9.54 -13.66
N TYR A 57 7.74 -10.38 -13.06
CA TYR A 57 8.11 -11.68 -13.58
C TYR A 57 7.31 -12.75 -12.83
N LEU A 58 6.63 -13.62 -13.56
CA LEU A 58 5.85 -14.73 -13.00
C LEU A 58 6.34 -16.05 -13.63
N ASN A 59 6.72 -16.98 -12.77
CA ASN A 59 7.02 -18.35 -13.18
C ASN A 59 6.05 -19.30 -12.45
N PRO A 60 4.98 -19.76 -13.14
CA PRO A 60 3.98 -20.64 -12.54
C PRO A 60 4.54 -21.99 -12.13
N ASP A 61 5.48 -22.56 -12.90
CA ASP A 61 6.09 -23.86 -12.63
C ASP A 61 6.85 -23.87 -11.30
N LEU A 62 7.49 -22.75 -11.00
CA LEU A 62 8.20 -22.55 -9.73
C LEU A 62 7.30 -21.96 -8.64
N GLY A 63 6.08 -21.53 -8.96
CA GLY A 63 5.24 -20.76 -8.06
C GLY A 63 5.89 -19.45 -7.59
N LEU A 64 6.77 -18.85 -8.41
CA LEU A 64 7.57 -17.68 -8.08
C LEU A 64 7.08 -16.44 -8.82
N SER A 65 6.92 -15.35 -8.09
CA SER A 65 6.73 -14.02 -8.68
C SER A 65 7.76 -13.05 -8.12
N LEU A 66 8.35 -12.25 -9.02
CA LEU A 66 9.25 -11.14 -8.68
C LEU A 66 8.67 -9.87 -9.27
N SER A 67 8.69 -8.78 -8.51
CA SER A 67 8.16 -7.50 -8.95
C SER A 67 9.06 -6.34 -8.59
N ALA A 68 9.07 -5.32 -9.44
CA ALA A 68 9.66 -4.01 -9.14
C ALA A 68 8.66 -2.93 -9.51
N VAL A 69 8.50 -1.95 -8.62
CA VAL A 69 7.54 -0.85 -8.80
C VAL A 69 8.16 0.46 -8.35
N ALA A 70 8.08 1.48 -9.21
CA ALA A 70 8.34 2.88 -8.85
C ALA A 70 6.99 3.59 -8.74
N ARG A 71 6.67 4.11 -7.57
CA ARG A 71 5.38 4.73 -7.26
C ARG A 71 5.50 6.23 -7.08
N ASN A 72 4.40 6.92 -7.44
CA ASN A 72 4.24 8.35 -7.23
C ASN A 72 5.33 9.20 -7.91
N LEU A 73 5.73 8.81 -9.12
CA LEU A 73 6.57 9.64 -9.99
C LEU A 73 5.72 10.83 -10.46
N GLY A 74 5.90 12.00 -9.87
CA GLY A 74 5.11 13.17 -10.19
C GLY A 74 5.23 14.29 -9.17
N GLY A 75 4.26 15.19 -9.16
CA GLY A 75 4.27 16.34 -8.27
C GLY A 75 2.90 17.02 -8.18
N GLN A 76 2.82 18.03 -7.35
CA GLN A 76 1.67 18.93 -7.28
C GLN A 76 1.65 19.85 -8.47
N LEU A 77 0.49 20.04 -9.08
CA LEU A 77 0.20 21.07 -10.10
C LEU A 77 -0.29 22.36 -9.44
N LYS A 78 -0.92 22.22 -8.28
CA LYS A 78 -1.40 23.34 -7.47
C LYS A 78 -1.16 23.01 -6.00
N ALA A 79 -0.40 23.84 -5.30
CA ALA A 79 -0.16 23.76 -3.86
C ALA A 79 -1.31 24.36 -3.05
N TYR A 80 -1.36 24.09 -1.75
CA TYR A 80 -2.31 24.72 -0.81
C TYR A 80 -2.04 26.22 -0.66
N GLU A 81 -0.77 26.57 -0.60
CA GLU A 81 -0.21 27.94 -0.60
C GLU A 81 0.91 27.99 -1.65
N ASP A 82 1.93 28.79 -1.47
CA ASP A 82 3.03 28.92 -2.44
C ASP A 82 4.06 27.79 -2.35
N ASP A 83 3.96 26.91 -1.37
CA ASP A 83 4.90 25.79 -1.15
C ASP A 83 4.40 24.48 -1.79
N PHE A 84 5.16 23.96 -2.76
CA PHE A 84 4.90 22.70 -3.41
C PHE A 84 5.45 21.52 -2.59
N GLU A 85 4.58 20.64 -2.14
CA GLU A 85 4.97 19.40 -1.51
C GLU A 85 5.35 18.34 -2.56
N LYS A 86 6.43 17.61 -2.28
CA LYS A 86 6.80 16.45 -3.10
C LYS A 86 5.86 15.29 -2.83
N LEU A 87 5.35 14.66 -3.88
CA LEU A 87 4.63 13.41 -3.72
C LEU A 87 5.56 12.35 -3.11
N PRO A 88 5.04 11.47 -2.24
CA PRO A 88 5.84 10.45 -1.57
C PRO A 88 6.28 9.38 -2.60
N PHE A 89 7.39 9.64 -3.29
CA PHE A 89 8.04 8.67 -4.17
C PHE A 89 8.38 7.40 -3.40
N ASP A 90 8.16 6.24 -3.99
CA ASP A 90 8.48 4.96 -3.37
C ASP A 90 8.96 3.95 -4.42
N LEU A 91 10.16 3.44 -4.22
CA LEU A 91 10.73 2.35 -5.00
C LEU A 91 10.60 1.05 -4.20
N GLN A 92 9.97 0.05 -4.81
CA GLN A 92 9.63 -1.21 -4.16
C GLN A 92 10.14 -2.40 -4.97
N LEU A 93 10.57 -3.45 -4.25
CA LEU A 93 10.85 -4.77 -4.80
C LEU A 93 10.02 -5.80 -4.05
N GLY A 94 9.42 -6.72 -4.77
CA GLY A 94 8.60 -7.78 -4.20
C GLY A 94 9.03 -9.16 -4.67
N VAL A 95 8.94 -10.12 -3.76
CA VAL A 95 9.04 -11.53 -4.07
C VAL A 95 7.88 -12.28 -3.43
N SER A 96 7.25 -13.19 -4.17
CA SER A 96 6.30 -14.13 -3.62
C SER A 96 6.59 -15.53 -4.10
N LYS A 97 6.35 -16.50 -3.22
CA LYS A 97 6.61 -17.92 -3.48
C LYS A 97 5.46 -18.77 -2.97
N ARG A 98 4.88 -19.56 -3.86
CA ARG A 98 3.99 -20.66 -3.49
C ARG A 98 4.82 -21.88 -3.13
N LEU A 99 4.51 -22.54 -2.03
CA LEU A 99 5.27 -23.69 -1.54
C LEU A 99 4.78 -24.98 -2.18
N GLY A 100 5.36 -25.37 -3.32
CA GLY A 100 5.07 -26.64 -4.00
C GLY A 100 3.56 -26.86 -4.18
N GLU A 101 3.10 -28.04 -3.77
CA GLU A 101 1.67 -28.41 -3.77
C GLU A 101 0.89 -27.86 -2.55
N SER A 102 1.57 -27.17 -1.64
CA SER A 102 0.91 -26.56 -0.49
C SER A 102 -0.04 -25.45 -0.92
N PRO A 103 -1.17 -25.27 -0.25
CA PRO A 103 -2.06 -24.15 -0.49
C PRO A 103 -1.52 -22.80 0.04
N LEU A 104 -0.24 -22.74 0.43
CA LEU A 104 0.36 -21.56 1.03
C LEU A 104 1.22 -20.78 0.05
N ARG A 105 1.12 -19.45 0.10
CA ARG A 105 2.01 -18.50 -0.57
C ARG A 105 2.54 -17.50 0.45
N PHE A 106 3.84 -17.27 0.43
CA PHE A 106 4.49 -16.23 1.22
C PHE A 106 4.98 -15.11 0.31
N SER A 107 4.97 -13.90 0.83
CA SER A 107 5.47 -12.73 0.14
C SER A 107 6.29 -11.85 1.05
N VAL A 108 7.30 -11.22 0.45
CA VAL A 108 8.11 -10.18 1.07
C VAL A 108 8.21 -9.03 0.10
N THR A 109 7.91 -7.83 0.57
CA THR A 109 8.06 -6.61 -0.21
C THR A 109 9.01 -5.67 0.52
N MET A 110 10.05 -5.22 -0.15
CA MET A 110 10.90 -4.12 0.29
C MET A 110 10.34 -2.81 -0.25
N THR A 111 10.21 -1.81 0.59
CA THR A 111 9.65 -0.49 0.26
C THR A 111 10.67 0.61 0.58
N ARG A 112 10.50 1.78 -0.02
CA ARG A 112 11.35 2.95 0.21
C ARG A 112 12.85 2.68 -0.03
N LEU A 113 13.17 1.96 -1.09
CA LEU A 113 14.56 1.64 -1.44
C LEU A 113 15.41 2.88 -1.79
N HIS A 114 14.80 4.05 -1.91
CA HIS A 114 15.45 5.34 -2.17
C HIS A 114 15.82 6.11 -0.89
N ASP A 115 15.36 5.65 0.27
CA ASP A 115 15.46 6.35 1.55
C ASP A 115 15.72 5.32 2.66
N TRP A 116 16.92 5.30 3.21
CA TRP A 116 17.40 4.33 4.22
C TRP A 116 17.59 4.96 5.60
N ASP A 117 16.97 6.11 5.87
CA ASP A 117 17.08 6.81 7.15
C ASP A 117 16.31 6.12 8.30
N ASP A 118 15.44 5.17 7.96
CA ASP A 118 14.63 4.40 8.91
C ASP A 118 15.30 3.07 9.32
N LYS A 119 14.75 2.39 10.32
CA LYS A 119 15.22 1.05 10.73
C LYS A 119 15.12 0.07 9.56
N PHE A 120 16.13 -0.77 9.38
CA PHE A 120 16.19 -1.75 8.28
C PHE A 120 14.92 -2.60 8.17
N ILE A 121 14.36 -3.06 9.30
CA ILE A 121 13.14 -3.90 9.30
C ILE A 121 11.90 -3.14 8.78
N ASN A 122 11.87 -1.81 8.90
CA ASN A 122 10.77 -0.97 8.49
C ASN A 122 10.65 -0.83 6.95
N HIS A 123 11.68 -1.29 6.23
CA HIS A 123 11.61 -1.40 4.77
C HIS A 123 10.90 -2.67 4.29
N PHE A 124 10.56 -3.61 5.18
CA PHE A 124 9.94 -4.87 4.80
C PHE A 124 8.45 -4.92 5.15
N ILE A 125 7.69 -5.55 4.25
CA ILE A 125 6.32 -5.98 4.47
C ILE A 125 6.28 -7.47 4.22
N PHE A 126 5.75 -8.23 5.17
CA PHE A 126 5.60 -9.67 5.08
C PHE A 126 4.13 -10.04 4.89
N GLY A 127 3.87 -11.00 4.02
CA GLY A 127 2.53 -11.52 3.77
C GLY A 127 2.52 -13.03 3.68
N ALA A 128 1.40 -13.61 4.07
CA ALA A 128 1.10 -15.02 3.89
C ALA A 128 -0.35 -15.18 3.42
N GLU A 129 -0.57 -16.10 2.50
CA GLU A 129 -1.89 -16.41 1.95
C GLU A 129 -2.11 -17.91 1.95
N ALA A 130 -3.32 -18.33 2.28
CA ALA A 130 -3.80 -19.70 2.22
C ALA A 130 -4.91 -19.81 1.18
N PHE A 131 -4.74 -20.66 0.18
CA PHE A 131 -5.74 -20.97 -0.84
C PHE A 131 -6.61 -22.12 -0.34
N LEU A 132 -7.82 -21.84 0.12
CA LEU A 132 -8.75 -22.84 0.65
C LEU A 132 -9.38 -23.66 -0.48
N SER A 133 -9.49 -23.08 -1.66
CA SER A 133 -9.90 -23.71 -2.91
C SER A 133 -9.33 -22.89 -4.08
N ASP A 134 -9.61 -23.33 -5.33
CA ASP A 134 -9.24 -22.58 -6.53
C ASP A 134 -9.88 -21.19 -6.59
N ASN A 135 -10.97 -21.01 -5.85
CA ASN A 135 -11.78 -19.81 -5.89
C ASN A 135 -11.71 -18.97 -4.60
N ILE A 136 -11.21 -19.52 -3.50
CA ILE A 136 -11.24 -18.87 -2.18
C ILE A 136 -9.83 -18.82 -1.59
N TRP A 137 -9.43 -17.65 -1.17
CA TRP A 137 -8.18 -17.46 -0.44
C TRP A 137 -8.38 -16.55 0.77
N LEU A 138 -7.56 -16.75 1.80
CA LEU A 138 -7.40 -15.90 2.96
C LEU A 138 -5.95 -15.49 3.08
N GLY A 139 -5.69 -14.30 3.59
CA GLY A 139 -4.34 -13.81 3.76
C GLY A 139 -4.19 -12.84 4.90
N GLY A 140 -2.96 -12.69 5.35
CA GLY A 140 -2.58 -11.72 6.35
C GLY A 140 -1.20 -11.14 6.07
N GLY A 141 -0.93 -9.99 6.67
CA GLY A 141 0.36 -9.32 6.51
C GLY A 141 0.76 -8.50 7.72
N ILE A 142 2.06 -8.21 7.77
CA ILE A 142 2.68 -7.40 8.81
C ILE A 142 3.52 -6.32 8.13
N ASN A 143 3.31 -5.08 8.54
CA ASN A 143 4.12 -3.93 8.18
C ASN A 143 4.78 -3.36 9.46
N PRO A 144 6.05 -3.70 9.75
CA PRO A 144 6.75 -3.26 10.95
C PRO A 144 6.82 -1.73 11.07
N ARG A 145 7.03 -1.02 9.95
CA ARG A 145 7.06 0.43 9.95
C ARG A 145 5.76 1.03 10.48
N ARG A 146 4.62 0.57 9.96
CA ARG A 146 3.31 1.04 10.44
C ARG A 146 3.11 0.75 11.93
N SER A 147 3.63 -0.39 12.40
CA SER A 147 3.64 -0.70 13.83
C SER A 147 4.48 0.29 14.63
N ASP A 148 5.66 0.69 14.12
CA ASP A 148 6.53 1.67 14.75
C ASP A 148 5.95 3.09 14.73
N ASP A 149 5.43 3.53 13.59
CA ASP A 149 4.83 4.87 13.39
C ASP A 149 3.59 5.10 14.30
N MET A 150 2.94 4.01 14.72
CA MET A 150 1.73 4.05 15.55
C MET A 150 1.95 3.63 17.01
N LYS A 151 3.20 3.63 17.48
CA LYS A 151 3.46 3.40 18.90
C LYS A 151 3.04 4.59 19.75
N ILE A 152 2.29 4.31 20.81
CA ILE A 152 2.03 5.28 21.89
C ILE A 152 2.97 4.94 23.04
N SER A 153 3.72 5.92 23.50
CA SER A 153 4.56 5.81 24.71
C SER A 153 3.84 6.48 25.88
N ASP A 154 3.43 5.68 26.85
CA ASP A 154 2.79 6.13 28.10
C ASP A 154 3.81 6.26 29.26
N GLY A 155 5.06 6.55 28.92
CA GLY A 155 6.14 6.78 29.89
C GLY A 155 6.78 5.50 30.46
N GLU A 156 6.09 4.38 30.54
CA GLU A 156 6.60 3.09 31.05
C GLU A 156 6.46 1.92 30.07
N SER A 157 5.59 2.02 29.04
CA SER A 157 5.43 0.98 28.02
C SER A 157 5.11 1.55 26.65
N GLU A 158 5.74 0.97 25.62
CA GLU A 158 5.39 1.21 24.21
C GLU A 158 4.41 0.14 23.75
N SER A 159 3.25 0.55 23.21
CA SER A 159 2.27 -0.38 22.63
C SER A 159 1.75 0.14 21.30
N SER A 160 1.79 -0.70 20.29
CA SER A 160 1.22 -0.42 18.96
C SER A 160 -0.22 -0.94 18.81
N HIS A 161 -0.77 -1.61 19.83
CA HIS A 161 -2.14 -2.15 19.84
C HIS A 161 -2.53 -2.93 18.57
N GLY A 162 -1.56 -3.66 17.97
CA GLY A 162 -1.79 -4.42 16.73
C GLY A 162 -1.80 -3.60 15.44
N ALA A 163 -1.39 -2.32 15.49
CA ALA A 163 -1.12 -1.55 14.28
C ALA A 163 -0.03 -2.23 13.44
N GLY A 164 -0.16 -2.13 12.10
CA GLY A 164 0.74 -2.82 11.19
C GLY A 164 0.28 -4.21 10.75
N PHE A 165 -0.70 -4.82 11.44
CA PHE A 165 -1.34 -6.05 10.98
C PHE A 165 -2.46 -5.77 10.00
N SER A 166 -2.61 -6.66 9.01
CA SER A 166 -3.71 -6.67 8.06
C SER A 166 -4.18 -8.10 7.81
N LEU A 167 -5.47 -8.25 7.57
CA LEU A 167 -6.13 -9.49 7.20
C LEU A 167 -6.99 -9.25 5.97
N GLY A 168 -7.13 -10.25 5.12
CA GLY A 168 -7.98 -10.15 3.96
C GLY A 168 -8.35 -11.51 3.40
N GLY A 169 -9.22 -11.48 2.42
CA GLY A 169 -9.62 -12.66 1.69
C GLY A 169 -10.27 -12.31 0.38
N GLY A 170 -10.41 -13.29 -0.48
CA GLY A 170 -11.02 -13.12 -1.78
C GLY A 170 -11.77 -14.34 -2.24
N LEU A 171 -12.76 -14.06 -3.09
CA LEU A 171 -13.57 -15.03 -3.80
C LEU A 171 -13.47 -14.72 -5.29
N GLN A 172 -13.05 -15.70 -6.07
CA GLN A 172 -12.99 -15.65 -7.52
C GLN A 172 -14.15 -16.46 -8.09
N LEU A 173 -15.09 -15.79 -8.74
CA LEU A 173 -16.13 -16.40 -9.55
C LEU A 173 -15.79 -16.21 -11.03
N ASP A 174 -16.43 -16.93 -11.93
CA ASP A 174 -16.11 -16.93 -13.37
C ASP A 174 -15.95 -15.52 -13.97
N ARG A 175 -16.81 -14.59 -13.56
CA ARG A 175 -16.85 -13.22 -14.09
C ARG A 175 -16.62 -12.15 -13.04
N PHE A 176 -16.59 -12.51 -11.76
CA PHE A 176 -16.50 -11.56 -10.65
C PHE A 176 -15.37 -11.97 -9.71
N LYS A 177 -14.63 -10.97 -9.26
CA LYS A 177 -13.66 -11.11 -8.19
C LYS A 177 -14.04 -10.18 -7.05
N LEU A 178 -14.34 -10.75 -5.88
CA LEU A 178 -14.58 -10.02 -4.66
C LEU A 178 -13.35 -10.13 -3.77
N GLN A 179 -12.87 -9.00 -3.27
CA GLN A 179 -11.76 -8.96 -2.32
C GLN A 179 -12.15 -8.04 -1.16
N VAL A 180 -11.91 -8.50 0.05
CA VAL A 180 -12.14 -7.73 1.28
C VAL A 180 -10.86 -7.74 2.08
N ALA A 181 -10.45 -6.59 2.59
CA ALA A 181 -9.29 -6.46 3.44
C ALA A 181 -9.59 -5.54 4.63
N TYR A 182 -9.03 -5.90 5.78
CA TYR A 182 -9.03 -5.10 6.98
C TYR A 182 -7.59 -4.81 7.39
N GLY A 183 -7.30 -3.58 7.73
CA GLY A 183 -6.03 -3.16 8.28
C GLY A 183 -6.22 -2.11 9.37
N LYS A 184 -5.52 -2.25 10.47
CA LYS A 184 -5.56 -1.26 11.53
C LYS A 184 -4.62 -0.11 11.21
N TYR A 185 -5.20 1.08 11.02
CA TYR A 185 -4.49 2.31 10.64
C TYR A 185 -4.47 3.37 11.77
N HIS A 186 -5.17 3.10 12.88
CA HIS A 186 -5.26 4.02 14.00
C HIS A 186 -5.15 3.28 15.33
N VAL A 187 -4.53 3.92 16.34
CA VAL A 187 -4.33 3.30 17.66
C VAL A 187 -5.58 3.40 18.53
N SER A 188 -6.41 4.41 18.30
CA SER A 188 -7.60 4.72 19.10
C SER A 188 -8.91 4.13 18.56
N ALA A 189 -8.85 3.03 17.81
CA ALA A 189 -10.05 2.35 17.32
C ALA A 189 -10.32 1.06 18.09
#